data_d9c5b4171857e974e714ec84bf4caf3b
#
_entry.id   d9c5b4171857e974e714ec84bf4caf3b
#
_cell.length_a   1.000
_cell.length_b   1.000
_cell.length_c   1.000
_cell.angle_alpha   90.00
_cell.angle_beta   90.00
_cell.angle_gamma   90.00
#
_symmetry.space_group_name_H-M   'P 1'
#
loop_
_entity.id
_entity.type
_entity.pdbx_description
1 polymer ?
#
loop_
_entity_poly.entity_id
_entity_poly.type
_entity_poly.pdbx_seq_one_letter_code
_entity_poly.pdbx_strand_id
1 'polypeptide(L)'
;MEWRELMKGFIKGILSLFLIIFISLVLLTTKQSVNVPTIQTPPTTNYAEEIGDKLQASDFTKKTIIALRAAGYSPDSTIGYLVESPTNQIMTIHLHSIDKIDKSTESEIQYIVNRIAKNNNLHNFIVNVQLVDVSLQ
;
A
#
# COMPACT_ATOMS: atom_id res chain seq x y z
N MET A 1 10.24 63.32 -33.26
CA MET A 1 9.03 62.46 -33.24
C MET A 1 9.27 61.01 -33.68
N GLU A 2 10.32 60.73 -34.35
CA GLU A 2 10.58 59.38 -34.94
C GLU A 2 11.05 58.35 -33.92
N TRP A 3 11.72 58.74 -32.88
CA TRP A 3 12.25 57.80 -31.85
C TRP A 3 11.18 57.03 -31.05
N ARG A 4 10.01 57.62 -30.85
CA ARG A 4 8.92 56.98 -30.11
C ARG A 4 8.25 55.84 -30.91
N GLU A 5 8.12 56.00 -32.21
CA GLU A 5 7.53 54.99 -33.09
C GLU A 5 8.51 53.83 -33.30
N LEU A 6 9.81 54.12 -33.46
CA LEU A 6 10.87 53.13 -33.51
C LEU A 6 10.93 52.29 -32.23
N MET A 7 10.84 52.91 -31.06
CA MET A 7 10.83 52.21 -29.78
C MET A 7 9.58 51.32 -29.60
N LYS A 8 8.41 51.77 -30.02
CA LYS A 8 7.18 50.97 -29.97
C LYS A 8 7.28 49.71 -30.84
N GLY A 9 7.85 49.82 -32.04
CA GLY A 9 8.11 48.71 -32.92
C GLY A 9 9.12 47.70 -32.33
N PHE A 10 10.18 48.20 -31.71
CA PHE A 10 11.21 47.39 -31.10
C PHE A 10 10.71 46.61 -29.88
N ILE A 11 9.91 47.26 -29.01
CA ILE A 11 9.29 46.64 -27.87
C ILE A 11 8.30 45.54 -28.27
N LYS A 12 7.47 45.78 -29.31
CA LYS A 12 6.56 44.77 -29.85
C LYS A 12 7.30 43.59 -30.44
N GLY A 13 8.41 43.81 -31.13
CA GLY A 13 9.26 42.76 -31.69
C GLY A 13 9.89 41.87 -30.60
N ILE A 14 10.44 42.50 -29.54
CA ILE A 14 11.04 41.80 -28.42
C ILE A 14 9.97 40.96 -27.67
N LEU A 15 8.80 41.54 -27.40
CA LEU A 15 7.70 40.86 -26.73
C LEU A 15 7.23 39.61 -27.50
N SER A 16 7.14 39.73 -28.84
CA SER A 16 6.79 38.62 -29.72
C SER A 16 7.86 37.52 -29.70
N LEU A 17 9.13 37.89 -29.69
CA LEU A 17 10.24 36.94 -29.60
C LEU A 17 10.23 36.15 -28.28
N PHE A 18 9.99 36.82 -27.17
CA PHE A 18 9.86 36.19 -25.87
C PHE A 18 8.66 35.23 -25.82
N LEU A 19 7.53 35.58 -26.44
CA LEU A 19 6.36 34.71 -26.48
C LEU A 19 6.67 33.42 -27.27
N ILE A 20 7.36 33.52 -28.40
CA ILE A 20 7.74 32.37 -29.22
C ILE A 20 8.71 31.44 -28.46
N ILE A 21 9.70 32.02 -27.77
CA ILE A 21 10.65 31.24 -26.94
C ILE A 21 9.92 30.54 -25.80
N PHE A 22 8.98 31.24 -25.16
CA PHE A 22 8.21 30.64 -24.03
C PHE A 22 7.32 29.49 -24.51
N ILE A 23 6.64 29.62 -25.64
CA ILE A 23 5.84 28.56 -26.25
C ILE A 23 6.73 27.36 -26.64
N SER A 24 7.90 27.62 -27.20
CA SER A 24 8.86 26.58 -27.56
C SER A 24 9.38 25.83 -26.32
N LEU A 25 9.63 26.53 -25.22
CA LEU A 25 10.08 25.94 -23.98
C LEU A 25 8.99 25.07 -23.34
N VAL A 26 7.74 25.53 -23.37
CA VAL A 26 6.60 24.75 -22.85
C VAL A 26 6.36 23.50 -23.72
N LEU A 27 6.49 23.57 -25.02
CA LEU A 27 6.37 22.42 -25.91
C LEU A 27 7.51 21.42 -25.75
N LEU A 28 8.72 21.89 -25.43
CA LEU A 28 9.85 21.00 -25.13
C LEU A 28 9.67 20.27 -23.78
N THR A 29 9.09 20.92 -22.79
CA THR A 29 8.82 20.28 -21.49
C THR A 29 7.66 19.28 -21.54
N THR A 30 6.72 19.44 -22.48
CA THR A 30 5.63 18.49 -22.67
C THR A 30 6.00 17.28 -23.53
N LYS A 31 7.15 17.30 -24.22
CA LYS A 31 7.63 16.18 -25.06
C LYS A 31 8.70 15.31 -24.42
N GLN A 32 9.06 15.52 -23.17
CA GLN A 32 9.70 14.47 -22.40
C GLN A 32 8.65 13.50 -21.86
N SER A 33 7.97 12.84 -22.78
CA SER A 33 7.61 11.47 -22.57
C SER A 33 8.92 10.71 -22.45
N VAL A 34 9.46 10.65 -21.27
CA VAL A 34 10.47 9.69 -20.90
C VAL A 34 9.81 8.34 -21.21
N ASN A 35 10.23 7.70 -22.30
CA ASN A 35 10.13 6.27 -22.43
C ASN A 35 11.04 5.67 -21.32
N VAL A 36 10.59 5.77 -20.09
CA VAL A 36 10.94 4.80 -19.07
C VAL A 36 10.45 3.49 -19.66
N PRO A 37 11.33 2.49 -19.89
CA PRO A 37 10.81 1.16 -20.16
C PRO A 37 9.80 0.92 -19.07
N THR A 38 8.54 0.79 -19.45
CA THR A 38 7.49 0.38 -18.53
C THR A 38 7.93 -1.00 -18.09
N ILE A 39 8.68 -1.06 -17.00
CA ILE A 39 8.65 -2.22 -16.16
C ILE A 39 7.16 -2.27 -15.85
N GLN A 40 6.47 -3.18 -16.50
CA GLN A 40 5.12 -3.55 -16.11
C GLN A 40 5.27 -4.00 -14.67
N THR A 41 5.13 -3.04 -13.75
CA THR A 41 4.90 -3.34 -12.35
C THR A 41 3.64 -4.20 -12.40
N PRO A 42 3.69 -5.46 -11.97
CA PRO A 42 2.51 -6.29 -12.01
C PRO A 42 1.38 -5.55 -11.29
N PRO A 43 0.11 -5.81 -11.59
CA PRO A 43 -1.06 -5.11 -11.03
C PRO A 43 -1.26 -5.33 -9.52
N THR A 44 -0.22 -5.64 -8.80
CA THR A 44 -0.13 -5.93 -7.36
C THR A 44 -0.48 -4.74 -6.48
N THR A 45 -0.26 -3.52 -6.95
CA THR A 45 -0.50 -2.32 -6.12
C THR A 45 -2.00 -2.12 -5.82
N ASN A 46 -2.86 -2.36 -6.81
CA ASN A 46 -4.31 -2.22 -6.63
C ASN A 46 -4.91 -3.32 -5.75
N TYR A 47 -4.37 -4.53 -5.82
CA TYR A 47 -4.90 -5.65 -5.04
C TYR A 47 -4.61 -5.51 -3.55
N ALA A 48 -3.39 -5.14 -3.16
CA ALA A 48 -3.03 -4.93 -1.76
C ALA A 48 -3.84 -3.79 -1.12
N GLU A 49 -4.07 -2.71 -1.85
CA GLU A 49 -4.91 -1.58 -1.42
C GLU A 49 -6.37 -2.01 -1.24
N GLU A 50 -6.95 -2.71 -2.21
CA GLU A 50 -8.31 -3.25 -2.13
C GLU A 50 -8.50 -4.18 -0.92
N ILE A 51 -7.52 -5.05 -0.66
CA ILE A 51 -7.58 -5.92 0.52
C ILE A 51 -7.42 -5.12 1.81
N GLY A 52 -6.54 -4.13 1.85
CA GLY A 52 -6.38 -3.22 2.98
C GLY A 52 -7.70 -2.54 3.37
N ASP A 53 -8.41 -2.01 2.39
CA ASP A 53 -9.74 -1.40 2.58
C ASP A 53 -10.77 -2.41 3.09
N LYS A 54 -10.80 -3.61 2.55
CA LYS A 54 -11.69 -4.69 3.02
C LYS A 54 -11.38 -5.13 4.45
N LEU A 55 -10.11 -5.25 4.82
CA LEU A 55 -9.69 -5.59 6.18
C LEU A 55 -10.17 -4.53 7.18
N GLN A 56 -10.03 -3.26 6.83
CA GLN A 56 -10.47 -2.14 7.65
C GLN A 56 -12.01 -2.08 7.74
N ALA A 57 -12.71 -2.13 6.61
CA ALA A 57 -14.17 -2.02 6.56
C ALA A 57 -14.87 -3.19 7.27
N SER A 58 -14.25 -4.36 7.31
CA SER A 58 -14.80 -5.54 7.97
C SER A 58 -14.43 -5.68 9.44
N ASP A 59 -13.65 -4.76 10.02
CA ASP A 59 -13.06 -4.91 11.37
C ASP A 59 -12.32 -6.25 11.56
N PHE A 60 -11.68 -6.74 10.49
CA PHE A 60 -11.14 -8.08 10.44
C PHE A 60 -10.10 -8.35 11.55
N THR A 61 -9.18 -7.41 11.75
CA THR A 61 -8.17 -7.48 12.82
C THR A 61 -8.82 -7.64 14.19
N LYS A 62 -9.81 -6.80 14.50
CA LYS A 62 -10.52 -6.82 15.78
C LYS A 62 -11.26 -8.13 16.00
N LYS A 63 -11.98 -8.61 14.97
CA LYS A 63 -12.68 -9.90 15.02
C LYS A 63 -11.73 -11.07 15.26
N THR A 64 -10.57 -11.05 14.61
CA THR A 64 -9.53 -12.06 14.77
C THR A 64 -8.98 -12.07 16.19
N ILE A 65 -8.62 -10.91 16.73
CA ILE A 65 -8.11 -10.79 18.11
C ILE A 65 -9.14 -11.31 19.12
N ILE A 66 -10.42 -10.93 18.96
CA ILE A 66 -11.49 -11.39 19.84
C ILE A 66 -11.64 -12.92 19.78
N ALA A 67 -11.64 -13.50 18.58
CA ALA A 67 -11.79 -14.94 18.40
C ALA A 67 -10.60 -15.73 18.96
N LEU A 68 -9.38 -15.24 18.79
CA LEU A 68 -8.19 -15.85 19.36
C LEU A 68 -8.21 -15.79 20.89
N ARG A 69 -8.62 -14.67 21.47
CA ARG A 69 -8.79 -14.55 22.94
C ARG A 69 -9.87 -15.48 23.47
N ALA A 70 -10.98 -15.64 22.76
CA ALA A 70 -12.03 -16.59 23.12
C ALA A 70 -11.56 -18.04 23.06
N ALA A 71 -10.58 -18.36 22.22
CA ALA A 71 -9.93 -19.67 22.13
C ALA A 71 -8.82 -19.87 23.20
N GLY A 72 -8.55 -18.86 24.03
CA GLY A 72 -7.56 -18.95 25.12
C GLY A 72 -6.17 -18.43 24.75
N TYR A 73 -5.99 -17.84 23.58
CA TYR A 73 -4.73 -17.23 23.17
C TYR A 73 -4.62 -15.78 23.64
N SER A 74 -3.39 -15.30 23.78
CA SER A 74 -3.09 -13.90 24.12
C SER A 74 -2.37 -13.22 22.95
N PRO A 75 -3.10 -12.87 21.88
CA PRO A 75 -2.51 -12.16 20.74
C PRO A 75 -2.19 -10.72 21.11
N ASP A 76 -1.15 -10.18 20.47
CA ASP A 76 -0.87 -8.76 20.49
C ASP A 76 -2.04 -7.97 19.90
N SER A 77 -2.10 -6.68 20.20
CA SER A 77 -3.08 -5.76 19.63
C SER A 77 -2.82 -5.45 18.16
N THR A 78 -1.61 -5.72 17.68
CA THR A 78 -1.16 -5.47 16.32
C THR A 78 -1.01 -6.78 15.55
N ILE A 79 -1.59 -6.84 14.35
CA ILE A 79 -1.44 -7.94 13.40
C ILE A 79 -0.75 -7.41 12.15
N GLY A 80 0.29 -8.10 11.70
CA GLY A 80 0.98 -7.78 10.45
C GLY A 80 0.31 -8.43 9.25
N TYR A 81 0.26 -7.73 8.13
CA TYR A 81 -0.26 -8.25 6.87
C TYR A 81 0.76 -8.02 5.75
N LEU A 82 0.98 -9.07 4.95
CA LEU A 82 1.69 -9.00 3.68
C LEU A 82 0.76 -9.56 2.60
N VAL A 83 0.37 -8.72 1.66
CA VAL A 83 -0.59 -9.09 0.61
C VAL A 83 0.08 -8.86 -0.74
N GLU A 84 0.42 -9.93 -1.44
CA GLU A 84 1.03 -9.88 -2.76
C GLU A 84 0.05 -10.27 -3.87
N SER A 85 -0.79 -11.26 -3.60
CA SER A 85 -1.78 -11.78 -4.54
C SER A 85 -2.91 -12.49 -3.80
N PRO A 86 -4.02 -12.87 -4.45
CA PRO A 86 -5.09 -13.65 -3.83
C PRO A 86 -4.65 -14.97 -3.21
N THR A 87 -3.58 -15.56 -3.72
CA THR A 87 -3.03 -16.84 -3.25
C THR A 87 -1.80 -16.68 -2.35
N ASN A 88 -1.28 -15.47 -2.22
CA ASN A 88 -0.14 -15.17 -1.38
C ASN A 88 -0.45 -13.98 -0.44
N GLN A 89 -1.21 -14.30 0.61
CA GLN A 89 -1.57 -13.39 1.69
C GLN A 89 -1.08 -13.98 3.00
N ILE A 90 -0.20 -13.27 3.67
CA ILE A 90 0.40 -13.71 4.93
C ILE A 90 -0.10 -12.80 6.05
N MET A 91 -0.51 -13.42 7.15
CA MET A 91 -0.87 -12.75 8.38
C MET A 91 0.11 -13.15 9.48
N THR A 92 0.75 -12.18 10.11
CA THR A 92 1.66 -12.43 11.23
C THR A 92 0.98 -12.06 12.54
N ILE A 93 0.91 -13.02 13.44
CA ILE A 93 0.29 -12.89 14.77
C ILE A 93 1.37 -13.14 15.82
N HIS A 94 1.52 -12.20 16.74
CA HIS A 94 2.38 -12.34 17.90
C HIS A 94 1.56 -12.80 19.09
N LEU A 95 2.03 -13.85 19.76
CA LEU A 95 1.40 -14.40 20.96
C LEU A 95 2.26 -14.20 22.20
N HIS A 96 1.59 -13.88 23.28
CA HIS A 96 2.17 -13.82 24.63
C HIS A 96 1.70 -15.01 25.46
N SER A 97 2.42 -15.28 26.55
CA SER A 97 1.97 -16.23 27.61
C SER A 97 1.82 -17.68 27.17
N ILE A 98 2.56 -18.09 26.13
CA ILE A 98 2.73 -19.51 25.79
C ILE A 98 4.21 -19.84 25.68
N ASP A 99 4.60 -21.02 26.11
CA ASP A 99 6.01 -21.44 26.16
C ASP A 99 6.55 -21.83 24.77
N LYS A 100 5.70 -22.38 23.93
CA LYS A 100 6.04 -22.80 22.57
C LYS A 100 4.82 -22.83 21.65
N ILE A 101 5.08 -22.65 20.39
CA ILE A 101 4.09 -22.85 19.32
C ILE A 101 4.34 -24.24 18.73
N ASP A 102 3.37 -25.13 18.84
CA ASP A 102 3.37 -26.43 18.19
C ASP A 102 2.45 -26.42 16.95
N LYS A 103 2.53 -27.50 16.17
CA LYS A 103 1.71 -27.63 14.94
C LYS A 103 0.20 -27.60 15.21
N SER A 104 -0.24 -28.06 16.38
CA SER A 104 -1.65 -28.02 16.76
C SER A 104 -2.11 -26.58 16.96
N THR A 105 -1.34 -25.80 17.70
CA THR A 105 -1.57 -24.37 17.93
C THR A 105 -1.60 -23.59 16.60
N GLU A 106 -0.61 -23.81 15.73
CA GLU A 106 -0.59 -23.18 14.42
C GLU A 106 -1.83 -23.52 13.59
N SER A 107 -2.21 -24.80 13.55
CA SER A 107 -3.37 -25.27 12.79
C SER A 107 -4.69 -24.70 13.31
N GLU A 108 -4.84 -24.60 14.62
CA GLU A 108 -6.03 -24.03 15.25
C GLU A 108 -6.15 -22.54 14.95
N ILE A 109 -5.06 -21.79 15.10
CA ILE A 109 -5.03 -20.35 14.79
C ILE A 109 -5.31 -20.13 13.30
N GLN A 110 -4.66 -20.89 12.41
CA GLN A 110 -4.91 -20.88 10.98
C GLN A 110 -6.40 -21.10 10.65
N TYR A 111 -7.03 -22.07 11.33
CA TYR A 111 -8.45 -22.37 11.15
C TYR A 111 -9.33 -21.20 11.61
N ILE A 112 -9.06 -20.65 12.80
CA ILE A 112 -9.82 -19.50 13.32
C ILE A 112 -9.77 -18.31 12.35
N VAL A 113 -8.57 -17.93 11.92
CA VAL A 113 -8.33 -16.83 10.99
C VAL A 113 -9.08 -17.05 9.69
N ASN A 114 -8.93 -18.22 9.05
CA ASN A 114 -9.52 -18.48 7.75
C ASN A 114 -11.05 -18.59 7.81
N ARG A 115 -11.61 -19.04 8.94
CA ARG A 115 -13.06 -18.99 9.16
C ARG A 115 -13.57 -17.54 9.17
N ILE A 116 -12.84 -16.62 9.84
CA ILE A 116 -13.22 -15.21 9.87
C ILE A 116 -13.04 -14.58 8.48
N ALA A 117 -11.95 -14.90 7.77
CA ALA A 117 -11.72 -14.42 6.42
C ALA A 117 -12.86 -14.80 5.49
N LYS A 118 -13.26 -16.07 5.50
CA LYS A 118 -14.39 -16.58 4.71
C LYS A 118 -15.71 -15.84 5.02
N ASN A 119 -15.98 -15.58 6.29
CA ASN A 119 -17.19 -14.88 6.72
C ASN A 119 -17.22 -13.39 6.33
N ASN A 120 -16.07 -12.84 5.97
CA ASN A 120 -15.93 -11.45 5.50
C ASN A 120 -15.59 -11.36 4.00
N ASN A 121 -15.80 -12.43 3.22
CA ASN A 121 -15.51 -12.49 1.77
C ASN A 121 -14.06 -12.17 1.42
N LEU A 122 -13.14 -12.56 2.30
CA LEU A 122 -11.70 -12.47 2.08
C LEU A 122 -11.16 -13.84 1.66
N HIS A 123 -10.05 -13.84 0.92
CA HIS A 123 -9.30 -15.05 0.65
C HIS A 123 -8.61 -15.56 1.91
N ASN A 124 -8.20 -16.82 1.90
CA ASN A 124 -7.48 -17.42 3.01
C ASN A 124 -6.10 -16.78 3.19
N PHE A 125 -5.70 -16.61 4.44
CA PHE A 125 -4.37 -16.19 4.81
C PHE A 125 -3.49 -17.39 5.15
N ILE A 126 -2.22 -17.29 4.85
CA ILE A 126 -1.16 -18.11 5.45
C ILE A 126 -0.84 -17.42 6.77
N VAL A 127 -1.04 -18.11 7.89
CA VAL A 127 -0.84 -17.52 9.21
C VAL A 127 0.55 -17.88 9.73
N ASN A 128 1.34 -16.88 10.02
CA ASN A 128 2.63 -16.98 10.68
C ASN A 128 2.46 -16.58 12.14
N VAL A 129 2.64 -17.53 13.05
CA VAL A 129 2.50 -17.30 14.49
C VAL A 129 3.89 -17.17 15.09
N GLN A 130 4.10 -16.13 15.88
CA GLN A 130 5.38 -15.83 16.52
C GLN A 130 5.19 -15.61 18.02
N LEU A 131 6.17 -16.04 18.81
CA LEU A 131 6.22 -15.72 20.26
C LEU A 131 6.84 -14.33 20.45
N VAL A 132 6.25 -13.57 21.35
CA VAL A 132 6.91 -12.36 21.85
C VAL A 132 7.86 -12.75 22.96
N ASP A 133 9.14 -12.59 22.73
CA ASP A 133 10.17 -12.78 23.74
C ASP A 133 10.14 -11.58 24.71
N VAL A 134 9.67 -11.83 25.94
CA VAL A 134 9.58 -10.81 27.01
C VAL A 134 10.95 -10.51 27.64
N SER A 135 12.01 -11.20 27.19
CA SER A 135 13.34 -11.10 27.82
C SER A 135 14.16 -9.87 27.43
N LEU A 136 13.62 -8.93 26.64
CA LEU A 136 14.32 -7.75 26.14
C LEU A 136 13.75 -6.41 26.66
N GLN A 137 13.15 -6.38 27.84
CA GLN A 137 12.81 -5.13 28.55
C GLN A 137 13.69 -4.90 29.75
#